data_8e35c04c9e4906910e3562538814ecbe
#
_entry.id   8e35c04c9e4906910e3562538814ecbe
#
_cell.length_a   1.000
_cell.length_b   1.000
_cell.length_c   1.000
_cell.angle_alpha   90.00
_cell.angle_beta   90.00
_cell.angle_gamma   90.00
#
_symmetry.space_group_name_H-M   'P 1'
#
loop_
_entity.id
_entity.type
_entity.pdbx_description
1 polymer ?
#
loop_
_entity_poly.entity_id
_entity_poly.type
_entity_poly.pdbx_seq_one_letter_code
_entity_poly.pdbx_strand_id
1 'polypeptide(L)'
;MANGTVILTTLNSAWAEPGSVVDVFLESFRIGDETRWLLDHLVMVSLDLTAHRRCLQIHRHCFALTTDDGFDFSGEKNFMTDGYLKMMWRRIDFLGHVLAKGYSFIFTDTDIVWFRNPLPHLHHDGDFQIACDHFTGDPDDLSNSPNGGFAYVRSTSATAAFYRYWYAARERHPGLHDQDVLNLIKRDAYVARLGVRIRFLSTDLFAGLCEHGRNLSTVCTMHANCCVGLRRKVDDLGLMLQDWRRFMATPGSDRHSVTWSVPRNCSMKKLGR
;
A
#
# COMPACT_ATOMS: atom_id res chain seq x y z
N MET A 1 -4.91 -18.11 -0.50
CA MET A 1 -5.87 -17.14 0.12
C MET A 1 -7.28 -17.63 -0.19
N ALA A 2 -8.16 -17.64 0.80
CA ALA A 2 -9.53 -18.13 0.61
C ALA A 2 -10.38 -17.12 -0.19
N ASN A 3 -11.42 -17.63 -0.87
CA ASN A 3 -12.53 -16.84 -1.43
C ASN A 3 -12.18 -15.80 -2.49
N GLY A 4 -11.36 -16.11 -3.49
CA GLY A 4 -11.11 -15.21 -4.61
C GLY A 4 -10.43 -13.89 -4.20
N THR A 5 -9.58 -13.92 -3.18
CA THR A 5 -8.78 -12.76 -2.76
C THR A 5 -7.44 -12.74 -3.49
N VAL A 6 -7.06 -11.60 -4.04
CA VAL A 6 -5.77 -11.37 -4.72
C VAL A 6 -5.00 -10.25 -4.03
N ILE A 7 -3.67 -10.25 -4.13
CA ILE A 7 -2.83 -9.11 -3.73
C ILE A 7 -2.55 -8.31 -4.99
N LEU A 8 -2.76 -7.01 -4.94
CA LEU A 8 -2.59 -6.10 -6.06
C LEU A 8 -1.56 -5.03 -5.72
N THR A 9 -0.64 -4.77 -6.65
CA THR A 9 0.23 -3.60 -6.58
C THR A 9 0.29 -2.93 -7.94
N THR A 10 0.47 -1.61 -7.99
CA THR A 10 0.65 -0.86 -9.24
C THR A 10 2.14 -0.58 -9.48
N LEU A 11 2.56 -0.63 -10.75
CA LEU A 11 3.95 -0.47 -11.14
C LEU A 11 4.07 0.36 -12.41
N ASN A 12 4.86 1.41 -12.39
CA ASN A 12 5.29 2.15 -13.57
C ASN A 12 6.78 1.94 -13.86
N SER A 13 7.26 2.41 -15.00
CA SER A 13 8.63 2.17 -15.46
C SER A 13 9.70 2.65 -14.48
N ALA A 14 9.53 3.82 -13.84
CA ALA A 14 10.52 4.33 -12.89
C ALA A 14 10.68 3.43 -11.65
N TRP A 15 9.57 2.87 -11.17
CA TRP A 15 9.56 1.97 -10.02
C TRP A 15 9.94 0.53 -10.40
N ALA A 16 9.89 0.21 -11.71
CA ALA A 16 10.21 -1.09 -12.29
C ALA A 16 11.69 -1.26 -12.65
N GLU A 17 12.49 -0.19 -12.63
CA GLU A 17 13.91 -0.26 -13.00
C GLU A 17 14.68 -1.28 -12.15
N PRO A 18 15.68 -1.98 -12.72
CA PRO A 18 16.55 -2.85 -11.94
C PRO A 18 17.21 -2.11 -10.76
N GLY A 19 17.15 -2.70 -9.57
CA GLY A 19 17.63 -2.08 -8.34
C GLY A 19 16.70 -1.01 -7.74
N SER A 20 15.51 -0.83 -8.32
CA SER A 20 14.51 0.10 -7.81
C SER A 20 13.57 -0.55 -6.77
N VAL A 21 12.50 0.14 -6.41
CA VAL A 21 11.55 -0.23 -5.34
C VAL A 21 10.97 -1.62 -5.53
N VAL A 22 10.64 -2.02 -6.76
CA VAL A 22 10.03 -3.33 -7.04
C VAL A 22 10.94 -4.50 -6.61
N ASP A 23 12.25 -4.36 -6.77
CA ASP A 23 13.18 -5.43 -6.38
C ASP A 23 13.25 -5.56 -4.84
N VAL A 24 13.24 -4.44 -4.12
CA VAL A 24 13.16 -4.39 -2.65
C VAL A 24 11.82 -4.95 -2.16
N PHE A 25 10.73 -4.59 -2.81
CA PHE A 25 9.39 -5.10 -2.53
C PHE A 25 9.32 -6.63 -2.63
N LEU A 26 9.74 -7.18 -3.77
CA LEU A 26 9.74 -8.64 -3.97
C LEU A 26 10.69 -9.38 -3.02
N GLU A 27 11.86 -8.78 -2.72
CA GLU A 27 12.80 -9.36 -1.77
C GLU A 27 12.21 -9.42 -0.36
N SER A 28 11.39 -8.42 0.04
CA SER A 28 10.75 -8.43 1.35
C SER A 28 9.87 -9.66 1.57
N PHE A 29 9.10 -10.07 0.55
CA PHE A 29 8.31 -11.31 0.62
C PHE A 29 9.16 -12.58 0.72
N ARG A 30 10.34 -12.59 0.09
CA ARG A 30 11.22 -13.77 0.09
C ARG A 30 11.88 -14.01 1.43
N ILE A 31 12.22 -12.92 2.14
CA ILE A 31 12.93 -12.97 3.43
C ILE A 31 12.02 -12.81 4.64
N GLY A 32 10.78 -12.37 4.42
CA GLY A 32 9.79 -12.18 5.48
C GLY A 32 9.28 -13.52 6.03
N ASP A 33 8.80 -13.46 7.26
CA ASP A 33 8.25 -14.59 7.98
C ASP A 33 6.84 -14.92 7.46
N GLU A 34 6.66 -16.12 6.93
CA GLU A 34 5.42 -16.62 6.32
C GLU A 34 4.85 -15.74 5.19
N THR A 35 5.69 -15.01 4.45
CA THR A 35 5.24 -14.11 3.36
C THR A 35 5.52 -14.66 1.96
N ARG A 36 6.51 -15.55 1.79
CA ARG A 36 6.97 -16.00 0.48
C ARG A 36 5.86 -16.60 -0.40
N TRP A 37 4.96 -17.39 0.17
CA TRP A 37 3.85 -18.01 -0.55
C TRP A 37 2.81 -17.00 -1.04
N LEU A 38 2.76 -15.81 -0.44
CA LEU A 38 1.87 -14.72 -0.86
C LEU A 38 2.22 -14.20 -2.25
N LEU A 39 3.45 -14.40 -2.73
CA LEU A 39 3.85 -14.06 -4.09
C LEU A 39 3.04 -14.81 -5.16
N ASP A 40 2.54 -16.01 -4.85
CA ASP A 40 1.67 -16.75 -5.77
C ASP A 40 0.27 -16.12 -5.92
N HIS A 41 -0.07 -15.20 -5.03
CA HIS A 41 -1.33 -14.42 -5.04
C HIS A 41 -1.14 -12.96 -5.43
N LEU A 42 0.10 -12.52 -5.65
CA LEU A 42 0.44 -11.16 -6.05
C LEU A 42 0.23 -11.00 -7.56
N VAL A 43 -0.53 -9.99 -7.95
CA VAL A 43 -0.65 -9.53 -9.34
C VAL A 43 -0.08 -8.12 -9.43
N MET A 44 0.94 -7.95 -10.27
CA MET A 44 1.52 -6.65 -10.56
C MET A 44 0.77 -5.98 -11.71
N VAL A 45 0.14 -4.86 -11.42
CA VAL A 45 -0.63 -4.04 -12.38
C VAL A 45 0.31 -3.01 -12.98
N SER A 46 0.75 -3.25 -14.20
CA SER A 46 1.68 -2.38 -14.92
C SER A 46 0.94 -1.23 -15.59
N LEU A 47 1.39 -0.01 -15.34
CA LEU A 47 0.78 1.22 -15.85
C LEU A 47 1.37 1.70 -17.18
N ASP A 48 2.47 1.08 -17.62
CA ASP A 48 3.11 1.31 -18.91
C ASP A 48 3.77 0.04 -19.45
N LEU A 49 4.12 0.04 -20.74
CA LEU A 49 4.69 -1.12 -21.42
C LEU A 49 6.07 -1.52 -20.90
N THR A 50 6.88 -0.58 -20.46
CA THR A 50 8.22 -0.86 -19.93
C THR A 50 8.11 -1.57 -18.58
N ALA A 51 7.24 -1.07 -17.68
CA ALA A 51 6.90 -1.75 -16.44
C ALA A 51 6.34 -3.16 -16.69
N HIS A 52 5.48 -3.31 -17.71
CA HIS A 52 4.92 -4.63 -18.03
C HIS A 52 5.99 -5.63 -18.50
N ARG A 53 6.90 -5.21 -19.40
CA ARG A 53 8.03 -6.05 -19.82
C ARG A 53 8.90 -6.45 -18.63
N ARG A 54 9.19 -5.52 -17.72
CA ARG A 54 9.96 -5.80 -16.50
C ARG A 54 9.22 -6.77 -15.59
N CYS A 55 7.92 -6.58 -15.39
CA CYS A 55 7.08 -7.49 -14.59
C CYS A 55 7.21 -8.93 -15.12
N LEU A 56 7.04 -9.16 -16.42
CA LEU A 56 7.14 -10.48 -17.04
C LEU A 56 8.51 -11.17 -16.84
N GLN A 57 9.57 -10.40 -16.59
CA GLN A 57 10.91 -10.92 -16.30
C GLN A 57 11.08 -11.37 -14.83
N ILE A 58 10.37 -10.72 -13.89
CA ILE A 58 10.63 -10.86 -12.45
C ILE A 58 9.50 -11.51 -11.67
N HIS A 59 8.30 -11.60 -12.29
CA HIS A 59 7.10 -12.14 -11.64
C HIS A 59 6.18 -12.83 -12.66
N ARG A 60 5.41 -13.82 -12.20
CA ARG A 60 4.55 -14.63 -13.09
C ARG A 60 3.17 -14.02 -13.36
N HIS A 61 2.66 -13.18 -12.47
CA HIS A 61 1.31 -12.62 -12.57
C HIS A 61 1.38 -11.13 -12.84
N CYS A 62 1.33 -10.78 -14.13
CA CYS A 62 1.43 -9.41 -14.62
C CYS A 62 0.15 -9.03 -15.36
N PHE A 63 -0.43 -7.90 -15.03
CA PHE A 63 -1.59 -7.34 -15.71
C PHE A 63 -1.23 -5.99 -16.32
N ALA A 64 -1.40 -5.81 -17.63
CA ALA A 64 -1.21 -4.51 -18.27
C ALA A 64 -2.50 -3.69 -18.15
N LEU A 65 -2.46 -2.61 -17.38
CA LEU A 65 -3.56 -1.67 -17.29
C LEU A 65 -3.43 -0.62 -18.38
N THR A 66 -4.08 -0.86 -19.50
CA THR A 66 -4.14 0.10 -20.60
C THR A 66 -5.13 1.23 -20.28
N THR A 67 -4.86 2.43 -20.77
CA THR A 67 -5.74 3.59 -20.68
C THR A 67 -6.19 3.98 -22.06
N ASP A 68 -7.50 4.19 -22.24
CA ASP A 68 -8.07 4.60 -23.53
C ASP A 68 -7.83 6.10 -23.80
N ASP A 69 -7.43 6.87 -22.76
CA ASP A 69 -7.17 8.31 -22.84
C ASP A 69 -5.75 8.66 -23.30
N GLY A 70 -4.92 7.66 -23.59
CA GLY A 70 -3.56 7.85 -24.08
C GLY A 70 -2.60 8.52 -23.09
N PHE A 71 -2.98 8.60 -21.79
CA PHE A 71 -2.12 9.23 -20.79
C PHE A 71 -0.89 8.37 -20.49
N ASP A 72 0.30 8.98 -20.51
CA ASP A 72 1.55 8.32 -20.19
C ASP A 72 1.83 8.33 -18.69
N PHE A 73 1.74 7.15 -18.07
CA PHE A 73 2.08 6.93 -16.66
C PHE A 73 3.55 6.56 -16.43
N SER A 74 4.39 6.51 -17.48
CA SER A 74 5.82 6.23 -17.35
C SER A 74 6.56 7.33 -16.56
N GLY A 75 7.73 6.98 -16.04
CA GLY A 75 8.58 7.89 -15.27
C GLY A 75 8.08 8.17 -13.85
N GLU A 76 8.93 8.83 -13.07
CA GLU A 76 8.59 9.22 -11.70
C GLU A 76 7.51 10.31 -11.72
N LYS A 77 6.42 10.09 -10.99
CA LYS A 77 5.35 11.09 -10.80
C LYS A 77 5.54 11.73 -9.44
N ASN A 78 5.87 13.02 -9.46
CA ASN A 78 6.03 13.78 -8.23
C ASN A 78 4.69 13.97 -7.52
N PHE A 79 4.72 13.88 -6.19
CA PHE A 79 3.54 14.02 -5.35
C PHE A 79 2.74 15.30 -5.65
N MET A 80 1.43 15.17 -5.76
CA MET A 80 0.45 16.24 -6.05
C MET A 80 0.57 16.90 -7.44
N THR A 81 1.38 16.38 -8.37
CA THR A 81 1.30 16.79 -9.77
C THR A 81 0.06 16.20 -10.46
N ASP A 82 -0.38 16.81 -11.56
CA ASP A 82 -1.51 16.30 -12.36
C ASP A 82 -1.32 14.83 -12.76
N GLY A 83 -0.08 14.47 -13.15
CA GLY A 83 0.26 13.09 -13.50
C GLY A 83 0.12 12.12 -12.33
N TYR A 84 0.53 12.54 -11.13
CA TYR A 84 0.34 11.78 -9.90
C TYR A 84 -1.14 11.61 -9.58
N LEU A 85 -1.92 12.68 -9.61
CA LEU A 85 -3.35 12.66 -9.32
C LEU A 85 -4.10 11.73 -10.28
N LYS A 86 -3.84 11.82 -11.58
CA LYS A 86 -4.42 10.92 -12.59
C LYS A 86 -4.09 9.46 -12.30
N MET A 87 -2.85 9.16 -11.93
CA MET A 87 -2.40 7.81 -11.59
C MET A 87 -3.14 7.27 -10.35
N MET A 88 -3.28 8.07 -9.31
CA MET A 88 -4.00 7.68 -8.09
C MET A 88 -5.48 7.43 -8.36
N TRP A 89 -6.14 8.29 -9.11
CA TRP A 89 -7.54 8.11 -9.47
C TRP A 89 -7.77 6.93 -10.41
N ARG A 90 -6.84 6.65 -11.32
CA ARG A 90 -6.90 5.44 -12.17
C ARG A 90 -6.79 4.16 -11.33
N ARG A 91 -5.99 4.18 -10.27
CA ARG A 91 -5.90 3.10 -9.29
C ARG A 91 -7.25 2.83 -8.62
N ILE A 92 -7.92 3.87 -8.10
CA ILE A 92 -9.22 3.73 -7.43
C ILE A 92 -10.28 3.18 -8.38
N ASP A 93 -10.34 3.67 -9.62
CA ASP A 93 -11.24 3.18 -10.66
C ASP A 93 -11.01 1.69 -10.94
N PHE A 94 -9.75 1.30 -11.18
CA PHE A 94 -9.36 -0.09 -11.41
C PHE A 94 -9.76 -1.01 -10.24
N LEU A 95 -9.47 -0.61 -9.00
CA LEU A 95 -9.82 -1.39 -7.81
C LEU A 95 -11.34 -1.55 -7.66
N GLY A 96 -12.11 -0.51 -7.99
CA GLY A 96 -13.57 -0.58 -8.06
C GLY A 96 -14.06 -1.62 -9.09
N HIS A 97 -13.42 -1.71 -10.24
CA HIS A 97 -13.72 -2.74 -11.26
C HIS A 97 -13.37 -4.16 -10.79
N VAL A 98 -12.28 -4.34 -10.03
CA VAL A 98 -11.92 -5.63 -9.43
C VAL A 98 -13.04 -6.09 -8.48
N LEU A 99 -13.53 -5.21 -7.60
CA LEU A 99 -14.67 -5.50 -6.71
C LEU A 99 -15.95 -5.85 -7.49
N ALA A 100 -16.25 -5.10 -8.54
CA ALA A 100 -17.43 -5.36 -9.36
C ALA A 100 -17.39 -6.71 -10.08
N LYS A 101 -16.19 -7.28 -10.29
CA LYS A 101 -15.99 -8.63 -10.83
C LYS A 101 -16.06 -9.73 -9.75
N GLY A 102 -16.29 -9.39 -8.48
CA GLY A 102 -16.45 -10.34 -7.39
C GLY A 102 -15.14 -10.74 -6.69
N TYR A 103 -14.02 -10.07 -6.97
CA TYR A 103 -12.75 -10.37 -6.32
C TYR A 103 -12.51 -9.45 -5.13
N SER A 104 -12.25 -10.05 -3.97
CA SER A 104 -11.66 -9.35 -2.82
C SER A 104 -10.18 -9.12 -3.08
N PHE A 105 -9.61 -8.07 -2.49
CA PHE A 105 -8.18 -7.81 -2.68
C PHE A 105 -7.49 -7.27 -1.44
N ILE A 106 -6.18 -7.46 -1.40
CA ILE A 106 -5.25 -6.62 -0.63
C ILE A 106 -4.55 -5.73 -1.66
N PHE A 107 -4.74 -4.43 -1.56
CA PHE A 107 -3.90 -3.48 -2.27
C PHE A 107 -2.68 -3.16 -1.43
N THR A 108 -1.50 -3.11 -2.04
CA THR A 108 -0.25 -2.70 -1.41
C THR A 108 0.57 -1.85 -2.38
N ASP A 109 1.05 -0.69 -1.94
CA ASP A 109 2.02 0.08 -2.71
C ASP A 109 3.35 -0.69 -2.78
N THR A 110 4.10 -0.51 -3.86
CA THR A 110 5.41 -1.16 -4.06
C THR A 110 6.50 -0.66 -3.11
N ASP A 111 6.30 0.45 -2.42
CA ASP A 111 7.18 0.96 -1.36
C ASP A 111 6.77 0.52 0.05
N ILE A 112 6.02 -0.58 0.14
CA ILE A 112 5.72 -1.28 1.39
C ILE A 112 6.50 -2.59 1.44
N VAL A 113 7.36 -2.76 2.43
CA VAL A 113 8.05 -4.04 2.69
C VAL A 113 7.22 -4.92 3.62
N TRP A 114 7.22 -6.23 3.34
CA TRP A 114 6.44 -7.23 4.05
C TRP A 114 7.36 -8.11 4.89
N PHE A 115 7.30 -7.95 6.21
CA PHE A 115 8.14 -8.68 7.16
C PHE A 115 7.46 -9.90 7.76
N ARG A 116 6.14 -9.84 7.95
CA ARG A 116 5.31 -10.96 8.43
C ARG A 116 4.01 -11.04 7.67
N ASN A 117 3.44 -12.23 7.66
CA ASN A 117 2.11 -12.46 7.11
C ASN A 117 1.05 -11.60 7.82
N PRO A 118 0.44 -10.61 7.16
CA PRO A 118 -0.52 -9.72 7.79
C PRO A 118 -1.94 -10.33 7.90
N LEU A 119 -2.22 -11.43 7.21
CA LEU A 119 -3.58 -12.00 7.12
C LEU A 119 -4.21 -12.32 8.48
N PRO A 120 -3.47 -12.89 9.48
CA PRO A 120 -4.03 -13.16 10.80
C PRO A 120 -4.42 -11.91 11.59
N HIS A 121 -3.94 -10.74 11.18
CA HIS A 121 -4.16 -9.47 11.87
C HIS A 121 -5.26 -8.61 11.22
N LEU A 122 -5.89 -9.11 10.17
CA LEU A 122 -7.06 -8.47 9.57
C LEU A 122 -8.31 -8.74 10.40
N HIS A 123 -9.17 -7.74 10.54
CA HIS A 123 -10.43 -7.85 11.28
C HIS A 123 -11.42 -8.73 10.52
N HIS A 124 -11.99 -9.75 11.16
CA HIS A 124 -12.92 -10.69 10.53
C HIS A 124 -14.20 -10.03 10.03
N ASP A 125 -14.63 -8.97 10.67
CA ASP A 125 -15.86 -8.23 10.40
C ASP A 125 -15.67 -6.99 9.53
N GLY A 126 -14.42 -6.58 9.20
CA GLY A 126 -14.14 -5.44 8.35
C GLY A 126 -14.39 -5.74 6.86
N ASP A 127 -15.16 -4.87 6.21
CA ASP A 127 -15.40 -4.95 4.76
C ASP A 127 -14.34 -4.15 3.97
N PHE A 128 -13.91 -3.02 4.54
CA PHE A 128 -12.82 -2.18 4.06
C PHE A 128 -11.87 -1.88 5.23
N GLN A 129 -10.65 -2.39 5.14
CA GLN A 129 -9.64 -2.24 6.17
C GLN A 129 -8.43 -1.53 5.58
N ILE A 130 -7.95 -0.49 6.25
CA ILE A 130 -6.94 0.40 5.69
C ILE A 130 -5.86 0.76 6.73
N ALA A 131 -4.60 0.77 6.30
CA ALA A 131 -3.50 1.28 7.12
C ALA A 131 -3.64 2.77 7.41
N CYS A 132 -2.89 3.26 8.37
CA CYS A 132 -2.96 4.65 8.81
C CYS A 132 -1.61 5.37 8.72
N ASP A 133 -1.64 6.66 8.43
CA ASP A 133 -0.55 7.59 8.71
C ASP A 133 -0.49 7.97 10.20
N HIS A 134 -1.67 7.96 10.86
CA HIS A 134 -1.82 8.11 12.31
C HIS A 134 -3.00 7.27 12.80
N PHE A 135 -2.76 6.45 13.83
CA PHE A 135 -3.75 5.56 14.43
C PHE A 135 -4.08 6.00 15.85
N THR A 136 -5.37 6.22 16.14
CA THR A 136 -5.85 6.73 17.45
C THR A 136 -5.88 5.68 18.56
N GLY A 137 -5.67 4.39 18.21
CA GLY A 137 -5.80 3.27 19.13
C GLY A 137 -7.13 2.53 19.02
N ASP A 138 -8.12 3.09 18.33
CA ASP A 138 -9.43 2.47 18.09
C ASP A 138 -9.64 2.22 16.59
N PRO A 139 -9.80 0.95 16.15
CA PRO A 139 -10.01 0.62 14.74
C PRO A 139 -11.33 1.12 14.14
N ASP A 140 -12.26 1.57 14.96
CA ASP A 140 -13.56 2.10 14.54
C ASP A 140 -13.60 3.62 14.47
N ASP A 141 -12.60 4.30 15.04
CA ASP A 141 -12.59 5.75 15.11
C ASP A 141 -12.35 6.39 13.73
N LEU A 142 -13.36 7.09 13.21
CA LEU A 142 -13.24 7.85 11.96
C LEU A 142 -12.29 9.05 12.03
N SER A 143 -11.68 9.36 13.18
CA SER A 143 -10.61 10.35 13.31
C SER A 143 -9.24 9.80 12.94
N ASN A 144 -9.09 8.48 12.81
CA ASN A 144 -7.91 7.88 12.21
C ASN A 144 -7.57 8.52 10.85
N SER A 145 -6.29 8.66 10.56
CA SER A 145 -5.79 9.18 9.28
C SER A 145 -5.40 8.02 8.35
N PRO A 146 -6.31 7.57 7.45
CA PRO A 146 -6.02 6.45 6.57
C PRO A 146 -4.86 6.76 5.61
N ASN A 147 -4.11 5.71 5.26
CA ASN A 147 -3.11 5.73 4.22
C ASN A 147 -3.46 4.71 3.12
N GLY A 148 -3.63 5.20 1.89
CA GLY A 148 -4.07 4.40 0.74
C GLY A 148 -3.06 3.36 0.23
N GLY A 149 -1.87 3.28 0.83
CA GLY A 149 -0.82 2.35 0.40
C GLY A 149 -1.07 0.89 0.79
N PHE A 150 -1.87 0.62 1.83
CA PHE A 150 -2.27 -0.75 2.19
C PHE A 150 -3.75 -0.79 2.57
N ALA A 151 -4.52 -1.62 1.86
CA ALA A 151 -5.92 -1.86 2.20
C ALA A 151 -6.35 -3.29 1.85
N TYR A 152 -7.08 -3.95 2.76
CA TYR A 152 -7.85 -5.15 2.45
C TYR A 152 -9.31 -4.78 2.19
N VAL A 153 -9.87 -5.29 1.10
CA VAL A 153 -11.27 -5.00 0.73
C VAL A 153 -11.99 -6.29 0.35
N ARG A 154 -13.07 -6.57 1.06
CA ARG A 154 -13.97 -7.67 0.72
C ARG A 154 -14.86 -7.25 -0.45
N SER A 155 -15.00 -8.10 -1.45
CA SER A 155 -15.93 -7.86 -2.53
C SER A 155 -17.37 -8.10 -2.07
N THR A 156 -18.13 -7.01 -1.98
CA THR A 156 -19.56 -6.97 -1.71
C THR A 156 -20.20 -5.89 -2.58
N SER A 157 -21.53 -5.91 -2.72
CA SER A 157 -22.24 -4.81 -3.40
C SER A 157 -22.00 -3.46 -2.73
N ALA A 158 -21.88 -3.44 -1.40
CA ALA A 158 -21.61 -2.24 -0.60
C ALA A 158 -20.22 -1.67 -0.88
N THR A 159 -19.16 -2.50 -0.85
CA THR A 159 -17.78 -2.05 -1.11
C THR A 159 -17.59 -1.63 -2.58
N ALA A 160 -18.21 -2.32 -3.54
CA ALA A 160 -18.22 -1.89 -4.93
C ALA A 160 -18.92 -0.53 -5.12
N ALA A 161 -20.05 -0.30 -4.41
CA ALA A 161 -20.73 0.99 -4.42
C ALA A 161 -19.89 2.08 -3.74
N PHE A 162 -19.19 1.75 -2.65
CA PHE A 162 -18.28 2.65 -1.95
C PHE A 162 -17.13 3.11 -2.85
N TYR A 163 -16.46 2.21 -3.59
CA TYR A 163 -15.39 2.57 -4.51
C TYR A 163 -15.87 3.44 -5.66
N ARG A 164 -17.07 3.17 -6.22
CA ARG A 164 -17.67 4.05 -7.22
C ARG A 164 -17.96 5.45 -6.68
N TYR A 165 -18.49 5.52 -5.45
CA TYR A 165 -18.72 6.80 -4.78
C TYR A 165 -17.44 7.57 -4.52
N TRP A 166 -16.39 6.88 -4.03
CA TRP A 166 -15.07 7.46 -3.81
C TRP A 166 -14.49 8.02 -5.10
N TYR A 167 -14.51 7.23 -6.18
CA TYR A 167 -14.05 7.69 -7.48
C TYR A 167 -14.83 8.90 -8.01
N ALA A 168 -16.16 8.90 -7.90
CA ALA A 168 -17.01 10.04 -8.30
C ALA A 168 -16.77 11.29 -7.44
N ALA A 169 -16.41 11.13 -6.18
CA ALA A 169 -16.16 12.25 -5.26
C ALA A 169 -14.99 13.16 -5.70
N ARG A 170 -14.06 12.67 -6.53
CA ARG A 170 -12.96 13.49 -7.11
C ARG A 170 -13.46 14.74 -7.84
N GLU A 171 -14.66 14.67 -8.43
CA GLU A 171 -15.26 15.80 -9.17
C GLU A 171 -15.72 16.92 -8.25
N ARG A 172 -16.11 16.56 -7.02
CA ARG A 172 -16.48 17.53 -5.97
C ARG A 172 -15.28 18.10 -5.22
N HIS A 173 -14.12 17.43 -5.34
CA HIS A 173 -12.87 17.78 -4.65
C HIS A 173 -11.71 17.85 -5.63
N PRO A 174 -11.74 18.77 -6.62
CA PRO A 174 -10.70 18.86 -7.64
C PRO A 174 -9.35 19.22 -7.00
N GLY A 175 -8.27 18.61 -7.53
CA GLY A 175 -6.91 18.87 -7.05
C GLY A 175 -6.50 18.09 -5.80
N LEU A 176 -7.41 17.33 -5.17
CA LEU A 176 -7.08 16.44 -4.07
C LEU A 176 -6.78 15.01 -4.59
N HIS A 177 -5.85 14.32 -3.93
CA HIS A 177 -5.61 12.92 -4.23
C HIS A 177 -6.63 12.00 -3.52
N ASP A 178 -6.61 10.75 -3.87
CA ASP A 178 -7.56 9.73 -3.42
C ASP A 178 -7.65 9.61 -1.88
N GLN A 179 -6.54 9.65 -1.16
CA GLN A 179 -6.49 9.56 0.30
C GLN A 179 -7.13 10.78 0.99
N ASP A 180 -6.88 12.01 0.46
CA ASP A 180 -7.51 13.22 1.00
C ASP A 180 -9.03 13.15 0.83
N VAL A 181 -9.48 12.73 -0.36
CA VAL A 181 -10.92 12.59 -0.63
C VAL A 181 -11.53 11.49 0.23
N LEU A 182 -10.84 10.36 0.46
CA LEU A 182 -11.28 9.33 1.41
C LEU A 182 -11.48 9.91 2.81
N ASN A 183 -10.54 10.73 3.28
CA ASN A 183 -10.63 11.40 4.59
C ASN A 183 -11.87 12.29 4.72
N LEU A 184 -12.28 12.94 3.65
CA LEU A 184 -13.49 13.75 3.62
C LEU A 184 -14.75 12.88 3.60
N ILE A 185 -14.83 11.90 2.71
CA ILE A 185 -16.09 11.15 2.45
C ILE A 185 -16.37 10.03 3.46
N LYS A 186 -15.37 9.55 4.21
CA LYS A 186 -15.57 8.44 5.17
C LYS A 186 -16.64 8.73 6.24
N ARG A 187 -16.98 10.01 6.46
CA ARG A 187 -18.02 10.48 7.38
C ARG A 187 -19.34 10.82 6.67
N ASP A 188 -19.43 10.67 5.34
CA ASP A 188 -20.62 11.04 4.57
C ASP A 188 -21.80 10.13 4.92
N ALA A 189 -22.98 10.72 5.02
CA ALA A 189 -24.22 9.99 5.27
C ALA A 189 -24.51 8.91 4.22
N TYR A 190 -24.03 9.08 2.98
CA TYR A 190 -24.13 8.06 1.94
C TYR A 190 -23.28 6.82 2.29
N VAL A 191 -22.04 6.99 2.73
CA VAL A 191 -21.14 5.90 3.15
C VAL A 191 -21.74 5.14 4.34
N ALA A 192 -22.28 5.88 5.32
CA ALA A 192 -22.98 5.26 6.45
C ALA A 192 -24.17 4.41 6.00
N ARG A 193 -24.98 4.89 5.02
CA ARG A 193 -26.12 4.12 4.49
C ARG A 193 -25.72 2.89 3.68
N LEU A 194 -24.54 2.87 3.07
CA LEU A 194 -24.02 1.67 2.40
C LEU A 194 -23.74 0.53 3.37
N GLY A 195 -23.57 0.83 4.65
CA GLY A 195 -23.28 -0.17 5.69
C GLY A 195 -21.91 -0.81 5.57
N VAL A 196 -20.96 -0.19 4.85
CA VAL A 196 -19.57 -0.66 4.76
C VAL A 196 -18.91 -0.52 6.12
N ARG A 197 -18.44 -1.63 6.68
CA ARG A 197 -17.67 -1.62 7.93
C ARG A 197 -16.22 -1.28 7.63
N ILE A 198 -15.88 -0.02 7.89
CA ILE A 198 -14.50 0.48 7.81
C ILE A 198 -13.76 0.07 9.08
N ARG A 199 -12.55 -0.47 8.94
CA ARG A 199 -11.62 -0.77 10.03
C ARG A 199 -10.27 -0.12 9.73
N PHE A 200 -9.74 0.58 10.70
CA PHE A 200 -8.41 1.15 10.61
C PHE A 200 -7.40 0.19 11.23
N LEU A 201 -6.31 -0.07 10.51
CA LEU A 201 -5.28 -1.01 10.93
C LEU A 201 -4.25 -0.31 11.82
N SER A 202 -3.87 -0.99 12.91
CA SER A 202 -2.90 -0.46 13.88
C SER A 202 -1.53 -0.22 13.24
N THR A 203 -0.94 0.93 13.49
CA THR A 203 0.41 1.29 13.07
C THR A 203 1.51 0.50 13.78
N ASP A 204 1.20 -0.24 14.84
CA ASP A 204 2.13 -1.21 15.45
C ASP A 204 2.37 -2.44 14.56
N LEU A 205 1.39 -2.79 13.73
CA LEU A 205 1.44 -3.93 12.82
C LEU A 205 1.64 -3.50 11.36
N PHE A 206 0.93 -2.44 10.94
CA PHE A 206 0.96 -1.87 9.59
C PHE A 206 1.65 -0.50 9.66
N ALA A 207 2.95 -0.55 9.89
CA ALA A 207 3.76 0.62 10.20
C ALA A 207 4.15 1.42 8.95
N GLY A 208 4.63 2.63 9.18
CA GLY A 208 5.19 3.50 8.15
C GLY A 208 6.15 4.54 8.73
N LEU A 209 6.77 5.31 7.86
CA LEU A 209 7.70 6.39 8.27
C LEU A 209 6.96 7.62 8.81
N CYS A 210 5.64 7.74 8.61
CA CYS A 210 4.81 8.78 9.25
C CYS A 210 4.62 8.49 10.74
N GLU A 211 4.28 7.25 11.06
CA GLU A 211 4.16 6.76 12.43
C GLU A 211 4.87 5.40 12.53
N HIS A 212 6.01 5.40 13.21
CA HIS A 212 6.86 4.21 13.27
C HIS A 212 6.29 3.14 14.17
N GLY A 213 6.06 1.96 13.62
CA GLY A 213 5.99 0.71 14.37
C GLY A 213 7.36 0.42 14.98
N ARG A 214 7.47 0.56 16.28
CA ARG A 214 8.78 0.51 16.97
C ARG A 214 9.32 -0.90 17.16
N ASN A 215 8.45 -1.91 17.14
CA ASN A 215 8.82 -3.26 17.54
C ASN A 215 8.94 -4.19 16.33
N LEU A 216 10.18 -4.56 16.00
CA LEU A 216 10.50 -5.55 14.96
C LEU A 216 9.87 -6.93 15.22
N SER A 217 9.50 -7.23 16.49
CA SER A 217 8.88 -8.51 16.84
C SER A 217 7.40 -8.60 16.44
N THR A 218 6.73 -7.47 16.19
CA THR A 218 5.28 -7.42 15.90
C THR A 218 4.95 -6.91 14.51
N VAL A 219 5.76 -6.00 13.95
CA VAL A 219 5.47 -5.35 12.66
C VAL A 219 5.27 -6.37 11.54
N CYS A 220 4.19 -6.23 10.78
CA CYS A 220 3.90 -7.05 9.59
C CYS A 220 4.38 -6.35 8.33
N THR A 221 4.04 -5.09 8.16
CA THR A 221 4.43 -4.29 6.98
C THR A 221 5.02 -2.95 7.39
N MET A 222 5.90 -2.39 6.56
CA MET A 222 6.49 -1.07 6.79
C MET A 222 6.48 -0.26 5.49
N HIS A 223 5.83 0.89 5.50
CA HIS A 223 5.63 1.77 4.36
C HIS A 223 6.64 2.92 4.36
N ALA A 224 7.29 3.18 3.23
CA ALA A 224 8.08 4.39 3.03
C ALA A 224 7.19 5.61 2.69
N ASN A 225 6.08 5.78 3.46
CA ASN A 225 5.27 6.99 3.44
C ASN A 225 6.03 8.15 4.11
N CYS A 226 5.52 9.39 4.07
CA CYS A 226 6.22 10.57 4.58
C CYS A 226 7.67 10.69 4.04
N CYS A 227 7.90 10.19 2.82
CA CYS A 227 9.17 10.21 2.11
C CYS A 227 8.96 10.66 0.67
N VAL A 228 9.67 11.68 0.23
CA VAL A 228 9.59 12.19 -1.13
C VAL A 228 10.86 11.86 -1.90
N GLY A 229 10.69 11.33 -3.13
CA GLY A 229 11.77 10.96 -4.04
C GLY A 229 12.10 9.47 -4.01
N LEU A 230 12.06 8.86 -5.20
CA LEU A 230 12.24 7.42 -5.41
C LEU A 230 13.55 6.91 -4.81
N ARG A 231 14.67 7.58 -5.07
CA ARG A 231 15.98 7.17 -4.57
C ARG A 231 16.02 7.05 -3.04
N ARG A 232 15.47 8.05 -2.34
CA ARG A 232 15.43 8.05 -0.88
C ARG A 232 14.60 6.90 -0.33
N LYS A 233 13.47 6.58 -1.00
CA LYS A 233 12.64 5.42 -0.66
C LYS A 233 13.43 4.13 -0.80
N VAL A 234 14.11 3.91 -1.93
CA VAL A 234 14.93 2.71 -2.18
C VAL A 234 16.00 2.55 -1.11
N ASP A 235 16.72 3.64 -0.78
CA ASP A 235 17.79 3.61 0.21
C ASP A 235 17.26 3.23 1.61
N ASP A 236 16.17 3.83 2.09
CA ASP A 236 15.62 3.52 3.41
C ASP A 236 14.90 2.16 3.45
N LEU A 237 14.19 1.76 2.38
CA LEU A 237 13.63 0.41 2.28
C LEU A 237 14.73 -0.66 2.28
N GLY A 238 15.86 -0.40 1.62
CA GLY A 238 17.03 -1.28 1.67
C GLY A 238 17.59 -1.43 3.09
N LEU A 239 17.63 -0.35 3.86
CA LEU A 239 18.01 -0.38 5.28
C LEU A 239 17.01 -1.17 6.12
N MET A 240 15.71 -1.04 5.88
CA MET A 240 14.68 -1.84 6.56
C MET A 240 14.90 -3.34 6.34
N LEU A 241 15.23 -3.77 5.10
CA LEU A 241 15.54 -5.19 4.83
C LEU A 241 16.82 -5.64 5.56
N GLN A 242 17.83 -4.77 5.70
CA GLN A 242 19.05 -5.09 6.45
C GLN A 242 18.75 -5.23 7.94
N ASP A 243 17.94 -4.34 8.51
CA ASP A 243 17.49 -4.41 9.91
C ASP A 243 16.70 -5.69 10.18
N TRP A 244 15.82 -6.07 9.24
CA TRP A 244 15.06 -7.31 9.33
C TRP A 244 15.97 -8.54 9.30
N ARG A 245 16.92 -8.61 8.38
CA ARG A 245 17.90 -9.71 8.33
C ARG A 245 18.72 -9.81 9.63
N ARG A 246 19.14 -8.66 10.17
CA ARG A 246 19.85 -8.60 11.46
C ARG A 246 18.95 -9.12 12.58
N PHE A 247 17.69 -8.68 12.65
CA PHE A 247 16.73 -9.15 13.64
C PHE A 247 16.52 -10.65 13.56
N MET A 248 16.34 -11.22 12.36
CA MET A 248 16.13 -12.66 12.17
C MET A 248 17.36 -13.50 12.50
N ALA A 249 18.56 -12.97 12.28
CA ALA A 249 19.82 -13.63 12.61
C ALA A 249 20.17 -13.54 14.11
N THR A 250 19.56 -12.62 14.86
CA THR A 250 19.82 -12.43 16.29
C THR A 250 19.09 -13.51 17.11
N PRO A 251 19.74 -14.16 18.11
CA PRO A 251 19.10 -15.08 19.02
C PRO A 251 17.87 -14.47 19.69
N GLY A 252 16.82 -15.27 19.96
CA GLY A 252 15.53 -14.80 20.44
C GLY A 252 15.62 -13.96 21.73
N SER A 253 16.52 -14.34 22.66
CA SER A 253 16.77 -13.57 23.90
C SER A 253 17.24 -12.14 23.66
N ASP A 254 17.96 -11.91 22.56
CA ASP A 254 18.66 -10.64 22.30
C ASP A 254 17.95 -9.78 21.23
N ARG A 255 16.88 -10.29 20.62
CA ARG A 255 16.11 -9.60 19.58
C ARG A 255 15.56 -8.24 20.01
N HIS A 256 15.28 -8.07 21.30
CA HIS A 256 14.78 -6.80 21.85
C HIS A 256 15.80 -5.64 21.69
N SER A 257 17.09 -5.96 21.52
CA SER A 257 18.15 -4.96 21.31
C SER A 257 18.23 -4.45 19.87
N VAL A 258 17.60 -5.16 18.92
CA VAL A 258 17.61 -4.78 17.50
C VAL A 258 16.53 -3.71 17.26
N THR A 259 16.97 -2.57 16.75
CA THR A 259 16.09 -1.42 16.45
C THR A 259 16.22 -1.03 14.98
N TRP A 260 15.25 -0.26 14.50
CA TRP A 260 15.26 0.32 13.18
C TRP A 260 16.40 1.34 13.01
N SER A 261 17.11 1.26 11.89
CA SER A 261 18.11 2.26 11.50
C SER A 261 17.53 3.38 10.62
N VAL A 262 16.23 3.31 10.31
CA VAL A 262 15.49 4.28 9.50
C VAL A 262 14.62 5.19 10.37
N PRO A 263 14.19 6.39 9.86
CA PRO A 263 14.57 6.97 8.58
C PRO A 263 15.97 7.61 8.60
N ARG A 264 16.70 7.44 7.50
CA ARG A 264 17.96 8.16 7.28
C ARG A 264 17.86 9.15 6.13
N ASN A 265 17.34 8.69 5.00
CA ASN A 265 17.21 9.46 3.78
C ASN A 265 15.84 10.14 3.67
N CYS A 266 14.80 9.52 4.23
CA CYS A 266 13.43 10.01 4.30
C CYS A 266 13.17 10.96 5.48
N SER A 267 14.18 11.38 6.23
CA SER A 267 13.99 12.24 7.40
C SER A 267 13.41 13.60 7.02
N MET A 268 12.27 13.95 7.61
CA MET A 268 11.59 15.25 7.41
C MET A 268 12.45 16.43 7.86
N LYS A 269 13.38 16.25 8.81
CA LYS A 269 14.34 17.29 9.24
C LYS A 269 15.26 17.75 8.11
N LYS A 270 15.46 16.93 7.08
CA LYS A 270 16.26 17.28 5.88
C LYS A 270 15.44 17.98 4.80
N LEU A 271 14.12 18.07 4.95
CA LEU A 271 13.20 18.65 3.98
C LEU A 271 12.80 20.09 4.30
N GLY A 272 13.38 20.72 5.34
CA GLY A 272 13.19 22.14 5.65
C GLY A 272 11.77 22.50 6.11
N ARG A 273 11.09 21.63 6.84
CA ARG A 273 9.85 21.91 7.54
C ARG A 273 10.04 21.90 9.04
#